data_9285a16003933210470d12a4dc61f073
#
_entry.id   9285a16003933210470d12a4dc61f073
#
_cell.length_a   1.000
_cell.length_b   1.000
_cell.length_c   1.000
_cell.angle_alpha   90.00
_cell.angle_beta   90.00
_cell.angle_gamma   90.00
#
_symmetry.space_group_name_H-M   'P 1'
#
loop_
_entity.id
_entity.type
_entity.pdbx_description
1 polymer ?
#
loop_
_entity_poly.entity_id
_entity_poly.type
_entity_poly.pdbx_seq_one_letter_code
_entity_poly.pdbx_strand_id
1 'polypeptide(L)'
;FLKLYTYFSTLHCRVLKYKITEMFEMGTKQFKTESKRLLEMMIHSIYTHKEIFLREIISNASDAIDKLYFQSLTDDKVGLNKDDFAITITANKEARTLTISDNGIGMSDEELENNLGTIANSGSLKFKSENKLEDDNQIIGQFGVGFYSAFMVAKKVTVTSKAYGSENSYKWESDGVDGYSITEADKDSFGTDIVIELLEDTEDENYSEFLDQYRLKSLIKKYSDYIRFPIKMEVTHSRPIEQSEEEKEQNKAPEYEDYTEIETLNSMVPLWKKSKSELKEEDYKHFYVEKFFDYNAPLKYSHVKNEGTTNYNALLYIPSKAPFDFYSKEYEKGLQLYSNGVLIMEKCTDLLPDHFSFVKGLVDSEDLSLNISREMLQHDRQLKVIAKSIEKTISSELKKMLKNEREKYEEFWKAFGLQMKYGIYNNYGM
;
A
#
# COMPACT_ATOMS: atom_id res chain seq x y z
N PHE A 1 66.34 -36.49 -12.29
CA PHE A 1 65.75 -36.33 -10.90
C PHE A 1 64.83 -35.11 -10.83
N LEU A 2 65.22 -33.95 -11.38
CA LEU A 2 64.40 -32.74 -11.32
C LEU A 2 63.03 -32.85 -12.05
N LYS A 3 62.97 -33.54 -13.21
CA LYS A 3 61.71 -33.75 -13.98
C LYS A 3 60.71 -34.68 -13.29
N LEU A 4 61.19 -35.65 -12.48
CA LEU A 4 60.31 -36.50 -11.71
C LEU A 4 59.71 -35.76 -10.49
N TYR A 5 60.48 -34.86 -9.87
CA TYR A 5 60.01 -34.09 -8.71
C TYR A 5 58.90 -33.09 -9.09
N THR A 6 59.01 -32.43 -10.25
CA THR A 6 57.98 -31.57 -10.79
C THR A 6 56.70 -32.31 -11.21
N TYR A 7 56.84 -33.54 -11.70
CA TYR A 7 55.69 -34.36 -12.07
C TYR A 7 54.90 -34.86 -10.85
N PHE A 8 55.59 -35.28 -9.81
CA PHE A 8 54.97 -35.71 -8.57
C PHE A 8 54.33 -34.54 -7.78
N SER A 9 54.94 -33.36 -7.80
CA SER A 9 54.34 -32.19 -7.10
C SER A 9 53.09 -31.69 -7.82
N THR A 10 53.04 -31.71 -9.15
CA THR A 10 51.84 -31.33 -9.93
C THR A 10 50.73 -32.37 -9.82
N LEU A 11 51.05 -33.65 -9.71
CA LEU A 11 50.07 -34.72 -9.51
C LEU A 11 49.49 -34.65 -8.12
N HIS A 12 50.33 -34.39 -7.10
CA HIS A 12 49.87 -34.22 -5.68
C HIS A 12 48.98 -32.99 -5.52
N CYS A 13 49.31 -31.87 -6.13
CA CYS A 13 48.48 -30.67 -6.16
C CYS A 13 47.13 -30.91 -6.90
N ARG A 14 47.10 -31.66 -7.98
CA ARG A 14 45.86 -32.01 -8.68
C ARG A 14 44.99 -32.94 -7.88
N VAL A 15 45.55 -33.95 -7.23
CA VAL A 15 44.81 -34.89 -6.37
C VAL A 15 44.28 -34.18 -5.09
N LEU A 16 45.12 -33.26 -4.52
CA LEU A 16 44.63 -32.44 -3.39
C LEU A 16 43.50 -31.48 -3.85
N LYS A 17 43.66 -30.84 -5.02
CA LYS A 17 42.63 -29.97 -5.52
C LYS A 17 41.32 -30.72 -5.82
N TYR A 18 41.41 -31.94 -6.38
CA TYR A 18 40.24 -32.79 -6.64
C TYR A 18 39.59 -33.25 -5.31
N LYS A 19 40.35 -33.67 -4.31
CA LYS A 19 39.82 -34.00 -2.98
C LYS A 19 39.26 -32.80 -2.22
N ILE A 20 39.84 -31.63 -2.38
CA ILE A 20 39.30 -30.39 -1.79
C ILE A 20 38.00 -30.00 -2.49
N THR A 21 37.92 -30.16 -3.86
CA THR A 21 36.67 -29.91 -4.57
C THR A 21 35.59 -30.92 -4.21
N GLU A 22 35.90 -32.21 -4.07
CA GLU A 22 34.97 -33.24 -3.58
C GLU A 22 34.60 -33.04 -2.11
N MET A 23 35.49 -32.52 -1.23
CA MET A 23 35.14 -32.13 0.14
C MET A 23 34.27 -30.89 0.23
N PHE A 24 34.39 -29.96 -0.73
CA PHE A 24 33.48 -28.80 -0.84
C PHE A 24 32.15 -29.14 -1.53
N GLU A 25 32.10 -30.23 -2.32
CA GLU A 25 30.86 -30.83 -2.84
C GLU A 25 30.17 -31.79 -1.84
N MET A 26 30.69 -31.93 -0.61
CA MET A 26 29.94 -32.60 0.45
C MET A 26 28.71 -31.78 0.84
N GLY A 27 27.76 -31.78 -0.09
CA GLY A 27 26.36 -31.87 0.23
C GLY A 27 25.76 -30.68 0.98
N THR A 28 25.84 -29.45 0.42
CA THR A 28 24.76 -28.47 0.71
C THR A 28 23.48 -29.06 0.14
N LYS A 29 22.65 -29.70 0.96
CA LYS A 29 21.34 -30.14 0.56
C LYS A 29 20.44 -28.91 0.50
N GLN A 30 19.82 -28.68 -0.64
CA GLN A 30 18.79 -27.66 -0.75
C GLN A 30 17.58 -28.07 0.10
N PHE A 31 16.97 -27.11 0.79
CA PHE A 31 15.71 -27.34 1.48
C PHE A 31 14.65 -27.75 0.44
N LYS A 32 13.92 -28.83 0.73
CA LYS A 32 12.75 -29.21 -0.06
C LYS A 32 11.57 -28.41 0.47
N THR A 33 10.82 -27.77 -0.41
CA THR A 33 9.69 -26.93 -0.08
C THR A 33 8.40 -27.69 -0.32
N GLU A 34 7.53 -27.81 0.68
CA GLU A 34 6.12 -28.18 0.49
C GLU A 34 5.35 -26.91 0.14
N SER A 35 5.18 -26.64 -1.15
CA SER A 35 4.56 -25.40 -1.66
C SER A 35 3.16 -25.18 -1.09
N LYS A 36 2.35 -26.24 -0.95
CA LYS A 36 1.02 -26.21 -0.36
C LYS A 36 1.03 -25.65 1.07
N ARG A 37 1.88 -26.21 1.94
CA ARG A 37 1.99 -25.80 3.34
C ARG A 37 2.54 -24.38 3.50
N LEU A 38 3.46 -23.98 2.62
CA LEU A 38 3.96 -22.60 2.61
C LEU A 38 2.84 -21.64 2.21
N LEU A 39 2.05 -21.95 1.20
CA LEU A 39 0.93 -21.11 0.77
C LEU A 39 -0.12 -20.98 1.88
N GLU A 40 -0.48 -22.08 2.57
CA GLU A 40 -1.36 -22.07 3.74
C GLU A 40 -0.82 -21.16 4.86
N MET A 41 0.48 -21.28 5.17
CA MET A 41 1.12 -20.41 6.17
C MET A 41 1.12 -18.93 5.73
N MET A 42 1.32 -18.66 4.45
CA MET A 42 1.29 -17.31 3.91
C MET A 42 -0.10 -16.69 3.99
N ILE A 43 -1.12 -17.43 3.59
CA ILE A 43 -2.51 -16.97 3.62
C ILE A 43 -2.96 -16.65 5.06
N HIS A 44 -2.58 -17.49 6.03
CA HIS A 44 -3.12 -17.40 7.40
C HIS A 44 -2.19 -16.71 8.42
N SER A 45 -0.93 -16.44 8.10
CA SER A 45 0.05 -15.97 9.09
C SER A 45 0.80 -14.70 8.70
N ILE A 46 0.81 -14.30 7.42
CA ILE A 46 1.54 -13.11 6.98
C ILE A 46 0.75 -11.83 7.25
N TYR A 47 -0.55 -11.86 7.00
CA TYR A 47 -1.41 -10.69 7.15
C TYR A 47 -2.30 -10.79 8.38
N THR A 48 -2.35 -9.72 9.15
CA THR A 48 -3.17 -9.64 10.37
C THR A 48 -4.64 -9.37 10.06
N HIS A 49 -4.91 -8.60 9.00
CA HIS A 49 -6.24 -8.17 8.60
C HIS A 49 -6.58 -8.65 7.20
N LYS A 50 -7.74 -9.29 7.04
CA LYS A 50 -8.19 -9.83 5.75
C LYS A 50 -8.39 -8.74 4.69
N GLU A 51 -8.85 -7.57 5.08
CA GLU A 51 -9.11 -6.42 4.19
C GLU A 51 -7.87 -5.96 3.40
N ILE A 52 -6.67 -6.38 3.82
CA ILE A 52 -5.40 -6.08 3.15
C ILE A 52 -5.33 -6.66 1.74
N PHE A 53 -6.09 -7.74 1.45
CA PHE A 53 -6.11 -8.30 0.09
C PHE A 53 -6.44 -7.25 -0.96
N LEU A 54 -7.38 -6.35 -0.68
CA LEU A 54 -7.79 -5.32 -1.63
C LEU A 54 -6.64 -4.32 -1.91
N ARG A 55 -5.90 -3.93 -0.87
CA ARG A 55 -4.69 -3.10 -1.00
C ARG A 55 -3.65 -3.76 -1.89
N GLU A 56 -3.37 -5.03 -1.68
CA GLU A 56 -2.34 -5.75 -2.43
C GLU A 56 -2.72 -5.93 -3.90
N ILE A 57 -3.98 -6.29 -4.18
CA ILE A 57 -4.46 -6.44 -5.57
C ILE A 57 -4.47 -5.09 -6.31
N ILE A 58 -4.93 -4.01 -5.67
CA ILE A 58 -4.89 -2.66 -6.26
C ILE A 58 -3.43 -2.22 -6.50
N SER A 59 -2.51 -2.53 -5.58
CA SER A 59 -1.09 -2.22 -5.76
C SER A 59 -0.48 -2.95 -6.95
N ASN A 60 -0.83 -4.23 -7.15
CA ASN A 60 -0.40 -5.00 -8.32
C ASN A 60 -0.98 -4.44 -9.63
N ALA A 61 -2.23 -4.03 -9.64
CA ALA A 61 -2.87 -3.38 -10.78
C ALA A 61 -2.17 -2.04 -11.11
N SER A 62 -1.85 -1.24 -10.10
CA SER A 62 -1.07 0.00 -10.27
C SER A 62 0.30 -0.28 -10.89
N ASP A 63 1.03 -1.29 -10.39
CA ASP A 63 2.33 -1.68 -10.94
C ASP A 63 2.24 -2.15 -12.41
N ALA A 64 1.16 -2.87 -12.77
CA ALA A 64 0.93 -3.30 -14.14
C ALA A 64 0.69 -2.10 -15.07
N ILE A 65 -0.05 -1.10 -14.62
CA ILE A 65 -0.25 0.14 -15.35
C ILE A 65 1.05 0.94 -15.44
N ASP A 66 1.82 1.06 -14.35
CA ASP A 66 3.11 1.78 -14.36
C ASP A 66 4.08 1.22 -15.38
N LYS A 67 4.14 -0.11 -15.56
CA LYS A 67 4.97 -0.78 -16.57
C LYS A 67 4.55 -0.38 -17.98
N LEU A 68 3.25 -0.39 -18.28
CA LEU A 68 2.76 0.00 -19.61
C LEU A 68 2.88 1.50 -19.84
N TYR A 69 2.61 2.32 -18.83
CA TYR A 69 2.82 3.76 -18.90
C TYR A 69 4.28 4.10 -19.19
N PHE A 70 5.24 3.44 -18.53
CA PHE A 70 6.65 3.62 -18.83
C PHE A 70 6.98 3.24 -20.28
N GLN A 71 6.43 2.14 -20.78
CA GLN A 71 6.60 1.73 -22.17
C GLN A 71 5.98 2.74 -23.13
N SER A 72 4.83 3.34 -22.81
CA SER A 72 4.15 4.35 -23.63
C SER A 72 4.98 5.62 -23.85
N LEU A 73 5.94 5.91 -22.98
CA LEU A 73 6.85 7.06 -23.15
C LEU A 73 7.81 6.91 -24.35
N THR A 74 7.97 5.69 -24.84
CA THR A 74 8.88 5.36 -25.96
C THR A 74 8.19 4.61 -27.09
N ASP A 75 6.99 4.12 -26.90
CA ASP A 75 6.19 3.37 -27.89
C ASP A 75 4.82 4.02 -28.11
N ASP A 76 4.70 4.81 -29.18
CA ASP A 76 3.45 5.48 -29.55
C ASP A 76 2.30 4.51 -29.90
N LYS A 77 2.60 3.20 -30.12
CA LYS A 77 1.59 2.19 -30.43
C LYS A 77 0.71 1.82 -29.24
N VAL A 78 1.12 2.15 -28.01
CA VAL A 78 0.30 1.93 -26.81
C VAL A 78 -1.04 2.65 -26.98
N GLY A 79 -1.04 3.85 -27.59
CA GLY A 79 -2.25 4.56 -27.96
C GLY A 79 -3.10 5.06 -26.79
N LEU A 80 -2.59 4.96 -25.55
CA LEU A 80 -3.25 5.48 -24.34
C LEU A 80 -2.55 6.73 -23.83
N ASN A 81 -3.35 7.73 -23.46
CA ASN A 81 -2.88 8.88 -22.70
C ASN A 81 -2.87 8.54 -21.20
N LYS A 82 -2.20 9.35 -20.40
CA LYS A 82 -2.11 9.13 -18.95
C LYS A 82 -3.50 9.02 -18.29
N ASP A 83 -4.48 9.75 -18.75
CA ASP A 83 -5.83 9.81 -18.19
C ASP A 83 -6.72 8.61 -18.62
N ASP A 84 -6.26 7.82 -19.59
CA ASP A 84 -6.96 6.62 -20.06
C ASP A 84 -6.66 5.40 -19.15
N PHE A 85 -5.57 5.45 -18.39
CA PHE A 85 -5.21 4.40 -17.44
C PHE A 85 -6.15 4.43 -16.24
N ALA A 86 -6.67 3.27 -15.85
CA ALA A 86 -7.57 3.15 -14.72
C ALA A 86 -7.57 1.73 -14.11
N ILE A 87 -7.91 1.66 -12.84
CA ILE A 87 -8.28 0.44 -12.15
C ILE A 87 -9.80 0.49 -11.96
N THR A 88 -10.51 -0.56 -12.35
CA THR A 88 -11.96 -0.64 -12.23
C THR A 88 -12.34 -1.73 -11.24
N ILE A 89 -13.25 -1.40 -10.31
CA ILE A 89 -13.75 -2.34 -9.31
C ILE A 89 -15.22 -2.58 -9.58
N THR A 90 -15.61 -3.86 -9.63
CA THR A 90 -17.00 -4.27 -9.82
C THR A 90 -17.37 -5.32 -8.78
N ALA A 91 -18.41 -5.04 -7.99
CA ALA A 91 -18.95 -5.96 -7.01
C ALA A 91 -20.28 -6.54 -7.52
N ASN A 92 -20.39 -7.87 -7.54
CA ASN A 92 -21.64 -8.56 -7.89
C ASN A 92 -22.11 -9.37 -6.67
N LYS A 93 -23.17 -8.88 -6.02
CA LYS A 93 -23.73 -9.49 -4.82
C LYS A 93 -24.39 -10.85 -5.09
N GLU A 94 -25.02 -11.00 -6.25
CA GLU A 94 -25.71 -12.25 -6.61
C GLU A 94 -24.72 -13.38 -6.89
N ALA A 95 -23.68 -13.10 -7.65
CA ALA A 95 -22.60 -14.06 -7.94
C ALA A 95 -21.57 -14.17 -6.81
N ARG A 96 -21.65 -13.32 -5.76
CA ARG A 96 -20.65 -13.19 -4.68
C ARG A 96 -19.24 -12.97 -5.22
N THR A 97 -19.08 -12.13 -6.27
CA THR A 97 -17.79 -11.87 -6.89
C THR A 97 -17.37 -10.41 -6.75
N LEU A 98 -16.08 -10.21 -6.47
CA LEU A 98 -15.41 -8.93 -6.55
C LEU A 98 -14.41 -8.99 -7.71
N THR A 99 -14.56 -8.10 -8.68
CA THR A 99 -13.65 -8.01 -9.84
C THR A 99 -12.82 -6.75 -9.75
N ILE A 100 -11.50 -6.91 -9.90
CA ILE A 100 -10.54 -5.82 -10.03
C ILE A 100 -9.90 -5.93 -11.41
N SER A 101 -10.11 -4.92 -12.24
CA SER A 101 -9.61 -4.84 -13.63
C SER A 101 -8.63 -3.70 -13.78
N ASP A 102 -7.52 -3.94 -14.48
CA ASP A 102 -6.58 -2.92 -14.91
C ASP A 102 -6.39 -2.96 -16.43
N ASN A 103 -6.05 -1.83 -17.01
CA ASN A 103 -5.62 -1.70 -18.40
C ASN A 103 -4.09 -1.51 -18.50
N GLY A 104 -3.35 -2.22 -17.66
CA GLY A 104 -1.90 -2.24 -17.64
C GLY A 104 -1.29 -3.16 -18.69
N ILE A 105 -0.03 -3.56 -18.48
CA ILE A 105 0.77 -4.32 -19.45
C ILE A 105 0.22 -5.73 -19.72
N GLY A 106 -0.60 -6.28 -18.81
CA GLY A 106 -1.10 -7.65 -18.89
C GLY A 106 0.00 -8.70 -18.73
N MET A 107 -0.35 -9.98 -18.96
CA MET A 107 0.55 -11.13 -18.82
C MET A 107 0.29 -12.15 -19.91
N SER A 108 1.37 -12.77 -20.43
CA SER A 108 1.32 -13.98 -21.25
C SER A 108 1.08 -15.22 -20.38
N ASP A 109 0.93 -16.38 -20.98
CA ASP A 109 0.84 -17.68 -20.30
C ASP A 109 2.09 -17.98 -19.47
N GLU A 110 3.29 -17.75 -20.02
CA GLU A 110 4.56 -17.91 -19.29
C GLU A 110 4.66 -16.93 -18.10
N GLU A 111 4.19 -15.70 -18.27
CA GLU A 111 4.19 -14.70 -17.20
C GLU A 111 3.16 -15.02 -16.13
N LEU A 112 1.98 -15.55 -16.48
CA LEU A 112 0.99 -16.05 -15.52
C LEU A 112 1.58 -17.20 -14.68
N GLU A 113 2.26 -18.17 -15.34
CA GLU A 113 2.92 -19.27 -14.65
C GLU A 113 4.04 -18.76 -13.71
N ASN A 114 4.89 -17.86 -14.20
CA ASN A 114 6.02 -17.36 -13.43
C ASN A 114 5.58 -16.44 -12.26
N ASN A 115 4.60 -15.55 -12.48
CA ASN A 115 4.23 -14.53 -11.51
C ASN A 115 3.14 -15.00 -10.53
N LEU A 116 2.25 -15.91 -10.94
CA LEU A 116 1.16 -16.42 -10.11
C LEU A 116 1.34 -17.91 -9.73
N GLY A 117 2.09 -18.67 -10.50
CA GLY A 117 2.38 -20.07 -10.20
C GLY A 117 3.64 -20.25 -9.35
N THR A 118 4.50 -19.24 -9.22
CA THR A 118 5.73 -19.30 -8.43
C THR A 118 5.66 -18.37 -7.23
N ILE A 119 5.63 -18.93 -6.02
CA ILE A 119 5.57 -18.17 -4.77
C ILE A 119 6.86 -17.35 -4.57
N ALA A 120 6.71 -16.09 -4.13
CA ALA A 120 7.79 -15.15 -3.86
C ALA A 120 8.60 -14.76 -5.14
N ASN A 121 7.98 -14.81 -6.32
CA ASN A 121 8.53 -14.28 -7.55
C ASN A 121 7.85 -12.94 -7.89
N SER A 122 8.61 -11.84 -7.89
CA SER A 122 8.09 -10.51 -8.21
C SER A 122 8.47 -10.08 -9.61
N GLY A 123 7.52 -10.12 -10.55
CA GLY A 123 7.69 -9.56 -11.88
C GLY A 123 7.92 -8.04 -11.89
N SER A 124 7.45 -7.33 -10.87
CA SER A 124 7.67 -5.89 -10.71
C SER A 124 9.11 -5.57 -10.29
N LEU A 125 9.68 -6.36 -9.37
CA LEU A 125 11.09 -6.21 -8.99
C LEU A 125 12.04 -6.54 -10.14
N LYS A 126 11.73 -7.58 -10.94
CA LYS A 126 12.49 -7.96 -12.12
C LYS A 126 12.47 -6.84 -13.15
N PHE A 127 11.31 -6.27 -13.46
CA PHE A 127 11.16 -5.15 -14.38
C PHE A 127 11.99 -3.92 -13.94
N LYS A 128 11.98 -3.56 -12.64
CA LYS A 128 12.79 -2.47 -12.09
C LYS A 128 14.29 -2.71 -12.33
N SER A 129 14.76 -3.92 -12.10
CA SER A 129 16.18 -4.27 -12.26
C SER A 129 16.64 -4.26 -13.72
N GLU A 130 15.82 -4.74 -14.65
CA GLU A 130 16.14 -4.82 -16.08
C GLU A 130 16.15 -3.45 -16.77
N ASN A 131 15.26 -2.55 -16.40
CA ASN A 131 15.13 -1.24 -17.02
C ASN A 131 16.00 -0.16 -16.35
N LYS A 132 16.82 -0.49 -15.34
CA LYS A 132 17.66 0.45 -14.59
C LYS A 132 16.91 1.71 -14.21
N LEU A 133 15.66 1.55 -13.78
CA LEU A 133 14.80 2.65 -13.42
C LEU A 133 15.39 3.32 -12.18
N GLU A 134 15.82 4.58 -12.34
CA GLU A 134 16.23 5.43 -11.22
C GLU A 134 15.04 5.63 -10.26
N ASP A 135 15.31 6.11 -9.06
CA ASP A 135 14.39 6.11 -7.89
C ASP A 135 12.99 6.73 -8.09
N ASP A 136 12.70 7.35 -9.24
CA ASP A 136 11.42 8.00 -9.55
C ASP A 136 10.28 7.02 -9.95
N ASN A 137 10.57 5.72 -10.16
CA ASN A 137 9.53 4.74 -10.48
C ASN A 137 9.02 4.02 -9.24
N GLN A 138 7.83 4.40 -8.85
CA GLN A 138 7.13 4.00 -7.63
C GLN A 138 6.52 2.59 -7.73
N ILE A 139 7.31 1.57 -8.11
CA ILE A 139 6.86 0.18 -8.10
C ILE A 139 6.61 -0.25 -6.65
N ILE A 140 5.38 -0.71 -6.38
CA ILE A 140 4.91 -1.05 -5.05
C ILE A 140 5.21 -2.52 -4.72
N GLY A 141 4.95 -3.46 -5.63
CA GLY A 141 5.02 -4.90 -5.42
C GLY A 141 6.46 -5.46 -5.47
N GLN A 142 7.11 -5.66 -4.32
CA GLN A 142 8.50 -6.11 -4.25
C GLN A 142 8.67 -7.57 -3.85
N PHE A 143 7.71 -8.19 -3.15
CA PHE A 143 7.89 -9.49 -2.50
C PHE A 143 7.31 -10.68 -3.27
N GLY A 144 6.44 -10.46 -4.26
CA GLY A 144 5.80 -11.52 -5.05
C GLY A 144 4.85 -12.42 -4.24
N VAL A 145 4.29 -11.89 -3.15
CA VAL A 145 3.37 -12.62 -2.27
C VAL A 145 2.01 -11.94 -2.09
N GLY A 146 1.91 -10.65 -2.43
CA GLY A 146 0.70 -9.85 -2.21
C GLY A 146 -0.54 -10.43 -2.89
N PHE A 147 -0.38 -11.01 -4.10
CA PHE A 147 -1.47 -11.64 -4.83
C PHE A 147 -2.18 -12.73 -4.02
N TYR A 148 -1.42 -13.55 -3.29
CA TYR A 148 -1.98 -14.68 -2.54
C TYR A 148 -2.84 -14.25 -1.34
N SER A 149 -2.79 -12.97 -0.94
CA SER A 149 -3.70 -12.42 0.07
C SER A 149 -5.17 -12.52 -0.34
N ALA A 150 -5.48 -12.60 -1.64
CA ALA A 150 -6.83 -12.83 -2.15
C ALA A 150 -7.46 -14.11 -1.58
N PHE A 151 -6.65 -15.15 -1.33
CA PHE A 151 -7.15 -16.40 -0.79
C PHE A 151 -7.56 -16.34 0.69
N MET A 152 -7.30 -15.24 1.40
CA MET A 152 -7.87 -15.03 2.74
C MET A 152 -9.40 -14.84 2.72
N VAL A 153 -9.94 -14.42 1.57
CA VAL A 153 -11.36 -14.12 1.40
C VAL A 153 -12.00 -14.90 0.24
N ALA A 154 -11.19 -15.53 -0.60
CA ALA A 154 -11.64 -16.18 -1.82
C ALA A 154 -11.89 -17.66 -1.63
N LYS A 155 -13.01 -18.14 -2.17
CA LYS A 155 -13.26 -19.55 -2.49
C LYS A 155 -12.53 -19.94 -3.78
N LYS A 156 -12.46 -19.01 -4.74
CA LYS A 156 -11.79 -19.18 -6.02
C LYS A 156 -11.29 -17.84 -6.54
N VAL A 157 -10.12 -17.84 -7.15
CA VAL A 157 -9.56 -16.69 -7.86
C VAL A 157 -9.37 -17.04 -9.32
N THR A 158 -9.89 -16.19 -10.20
CA THR A 158 -9.73 -16.29 -11.65
C THR A 158 -9.05 -15.04 -12.15
N VAL A 159 -7.93 -15.20 -12.88
CA VAL A 159 -7.17 -14.11 -13.49
C VAL A 159 -7.21 -14.28 -15.00
N THR A 160 -7.88 -13.36 -15.70
CA THR A 160 -7.87 -13.30 -17.16
C THR A 160 -6.97 -12.18 -17.62
N SER A 161 -5.95 -12.48 -18.41
CA SER A 161 -4.94 -11.51 -18.83
C SER A 161 -4.60 -11.61 -20.30
N LYS A 162 -4.34 -10.43 -20.89
CA LYS A 162 -3.81 -10.29 -22.26
C LYS A 162 -2.61 -9.37 -22.20
N ALA A 163 -1.44 -9.89 -22.57
CA ALA A 163 -0.22 -9.09 -22.62
C ALA A 163 -0.32 -8.02 -23.72
N TYR A 164 0.23 -6.83 -23.48
CA TYR A 164 0.35 -5.80 -24.50
C TYR A 164 1.14 -6.33 -25.71
N GLY A 165 0.59 -6.12 -26.90
CA GLY A 165 1.17 -6.61 -28.16
C GLY A 165 0.93 -8.09 -28.47
N SER A 166 0.22 -8.84 -27.60
CA SER A 166 -0.18 -10.22 -27.86
C SER A 166 -1.54 -10.31 -28.56
N GLU A 167 -1.69 -11.28 -29.44
CA GLU A 167 -3.01 -11.63 -30.00
C GLU A 167 -3.80 -12.53 -29.04
N ASN A 168 -3.10 -13.36 -28.26
CA ASN A 168 -3.69 -14.34 -27.38
C ASN A 168 -3.89 -13.80 -25.97
N SER A 169 -4.92 -14.28 -25.29
CA SER A 169 -5.21 -14.04 -23.89
C SER A 169 -5.37 -15.36 -23.15
N TYR A 170 -5.08 -15.36 -21.87
CA TYR A 170 -5.06 -16.56 -21.04
C TYR A 170 -5.79 -16.32 -19.72
N LYS A 171 -6.32 -17.44 -19.20
CA LYS A 171 -7.00 -17.50 -17.93
C LYS A 171 -6.27 -18.44 -16.98
N TRP A 172 -5.88 -17.91 -15.85
CA TRP A 172 -5.36 -18.65 -14.70
C TRP A 172 -6.45 -18.79 -13.66
N GLU A 173 -6.63 -19.98 -13.10
CA GLU A 173 -7.66 -20.27 -12.09
C GLU A 173 -7.07 -21.10 -10.96
N SER A 174 -7.44 -20.78 -9.72
CA SER A 174 -7.08 -21.57 -8.52
C SER A 174 -8.13 -21.39 -7.44
N ASP A 175 -8.33 -22.45 -6.65
CA ASP A 175 -9.06 -22.44 -5.38
C ASP A 175 -8.11 -22.37 -4.17
N GLY A 176 -6.84 -22.05 -4.39
CA GLY A 176 -5.83 -21.87 -3.37
C GLY A 176 -4.78 -22.97 -3.38
N VAL A 177 -4.79 -23.82 -2.34
CA VAL A 177 -3.68 -24.73 -2.04
C VAL A 177 -3.57 -25.97 -2.95
N ASP A 178 -4.59 -26.30 -3.72
CA ASP A 178 -4.62 -27.53 -4.54
C ASP A 178 -4.00 -27.37 -5.93
N GLY A 179 -3.51 -26.16 -6.24
CA GLY A 179 -2.83 -25.86 -7.50
C GLY A 179 -3.59 -24.86 -8.36
N TYR A 180 -3.23 -24.77 -9.62
CA TYR A 180 -3.82 -23.87 -10.59
C TYR A 180 -3.90 -24.48 -11.98
N SER A 181 -4.72 -23.90 -12.84
CA SER A 181 -4.78 -24.22 -14.26
C SER A 181 -4.59 -22.96 -15.11
N ILE A 182 -3.97 -23.10 -16.28
CA ILE A 182 -3.89 -22.05 -17.29
C ILE A 182 -4.54 -22.56 -18.56
N THR A 183 -5.47 -21.77 -19.11
CA THR A 183 -6.19 -22.09 -20.36
C THR A 183 -6.25 -20.85 -21.25
N GLU A 184 -6.42 -21.03 -22.55
CA GLU A 184 -6.74 -19.91 -23.43
C GLU A 184 -8.06 -19.26 -23.01
N ALA A 185 -8.15 -17.95 -23.20
CA ALA A 185 -9.31 -17.17 -22.89
C ALA A 185 -9.64 -16.20 -24.02
N ASP A 186 -10.78 -15.54 -23.92
CA ASP A 186 -11.18 -14.48 -24.82
C ASP A 186 -11.18 -13.16 -24.04
N LYS A 187 -10.27 -12.23 -24.38
CA LYS A 187 -10.18 -10.89 -23.83
C LYS A 187 -9.80 -9.94 -24.94
N ASP A 188 -10.67 -8.98 -25.23
CA ASP A 188 -10.50 -8.05 -26.37
C ASP A 188 -9.31 -7.11 -26.16
N SER A 189 -9.20 -6.48 -24.98
CA SER A 189 -8.18 -5.50 -24.67
C SER A 189 -7.06 -6.09 -23.81
N PHE A 190 -5.85 -5.52 -23.90
CA PHE A 190 -4.75 -5.84 -22.98
C PHE A 190 -5.09 -5.41 -21.53
N GLY A 191 -4.33 -5.92 -20.57
CA GLY A 191 -4.53 -5.74 -19.15
C GLY A 191 -4.99 -7.00 -18.44
N THR A 192 -5.40 -6.87 -17.19
CA THR A 192 -5.73 -8.01 -16.34
C THR A 192 -7.04 -7.80 -15.60
N ASP A 193 -7.88 -8.85 -15.59
CA ASP A 193 -9.10 -8.94 -14.77
C ASP A 193 -8.88 -10.00 -13.70
N ILE A 194 -9.02 -9.64 -12.43
CA ILE A 194 -8.95 -10.54 -11.29
C ILE A 194 -10.35 -10.65 -10.71
N VAL A 195 -10.95 -11.83 -10.84
CA VAL A 195 -12.26 -12.16 -10.28
C VAL A 195 -12.07 -13.00 -9.02
N ILE A 196 -12.55 -12.51 -7.90
CA ILE A 196 -12.50 -13.14 -6.59
C ILE A 196 -13.90 -13.61 -6.24
N GLU A 197 -14.15 -14.92 -6.28
CA GLU A 197 -15.36 -15.55 -5.74
C GLU A 197 -15.19 -15.65 -4.22
N LEU A 198 -16.01 -14.91 -3.48
CA LEU A 198 -15.87 -14.83 -2.02
C LEU A 198 -16.35 -16.09 -1.31
N LEU A 199 -15.70 -16.38 -0.20
CA LEU A 199 -16.15 -17.40 0.75
C LEU A 199 -17.57 -17.08 1.28
N GLU A 200 -18.29 -18.11 1.74
CA GLU A 200 -19.56 -17.93 2.40
C GLU A 200 -19.38 -17.28 3.79
N ASP A 201 -20.35 -16.48 4.18
CA ASP A 201 -20.36 -15.89 5.52
C ASP A 201 -20.53 -16.97 6.58
N THR A 202 -19.89 -16.80 7.72
CA THR A 202 -19.98 -17.68 8.89
C THR A 202 -20.48 -16.90 10.10
N GLU A 203 -20.65 -17.57 11.23
CA GLU A 203 -21.01 -16.87 12.48
C GLU A 203 -19.96 -15.86 12.94
N ASP A 204 -18.68 -16.12 12.65
CA ASP A 204 -17.55 -15.30 13.09
C ASP A 204 -17.02 -14.35 12.00
N GLU A 205 -17.35 -14.60 10.71
CA GLU A 205 -16.74 -13.91 9.57
C GLU A 205 -17.78 -13.48 8.53
N ASN A 206 -17.76 -12.21 8.18
CA ASN A 206 -18.64 -11.62 7.17
C ASN A 206 -17.86 -11.24 5.90
N TYR A 207 -17.80 -12.17 4.94
CA TYR A 207 -17.12 -11.91 3.66
C TYR A 207 -17.97 -11.05 2.71
N SER A 208 -19.30 -11.04 2.88
CA SER A 208 -20.22 -10.21 2.09
C SER A 208 -19.94 -8.71 2.26
N GLU A 209 -19.25 -8.29 3.34
CA GLU A 209 -18.86 -6.89 3.53
C GLU A 209 -18.01 -6.36 2.37
N PHE A 210 -17.22 -7.21 1.71
CA PHE A 210 -16.38 -6.84 0.57
C PHE A 210 -17.17 -6.70 -0.76
N LEU A 211 -18.50 -6.87 -0.73
CA LEU A 211 -19.41 -6.56 -1.83
C LEU A 211 -20.23 -5.29 -1.56
N ASP A 212 -20.07 -4.70 -0.39
CA ASP A 212 -20.73 -3.45 -0.03
C ASP A 212 -19.95 -2.24 -0.57
N GLN A 213 -20.66 -1.37 -1.32
CA GLN A 213 -20.04 -0.20 -1.95
C GLN A 213 -19.40 0.78 -0.95
N TYR A 214 -20.03 0.95 0.23
CA TYR A 214 -19.50 1.88 1.24
C TYR A 214 -18.27 1.31 1.93
N ARG A 215 -18.26 -0.01 2.17
CA ARG A 215 -17.08 -0.71 2.70
C ARG A 215 -15.92 -0.64 1.72
N LEU A 216 -16.14 -0.91 0.45
CA LEU A 216 -15.11 -0.79 -0.59
C LEU A 216 -14.56 0.63 -0.70
N LYS A 217 -15.44 1.65 -0.75
CA LYS A 217 -15.02 3.06 -0.72
C LYS A 217 -14.14 3.36 0.49
N SER A 218 -14.56 2.93 1.68
CA SER A 218 -13.81 3.14 2.93
C SER A 218 -12.42 2.49 2.87
N LEU A 219 -12.31 1.25 2.40
CA LEU A 219 -11.05 0.53 2.30
C LEU A 219 -10.10 1.16 1.27
N ILE A 220 -10.63 1.56 0.10
CA ILE A 220 -9.85 2.24 -0.93
C ILE A 220 -9.34 3.58 -0.39
N LYS A 221 -10.20 4.37 0.26
CA LYS A 221 -9.83 5.63 0.87
C LYS A 221 -8.79 5.47 1.97
N LYS A 222 -8.87 4.37 2.73
CA LYS A 222 -7.93 4.07 3.80
C LYS A 222 -6.55 3.71 3.27
N TYR A 223 -6.47 2.73 2.37
CA TYR A 223 -5.22 2.08 1.99
C TYR A 223 -4.62 2.54 0.67
N SER A 224 -5.45 2.94 -0.29
CA SER A 224 -5.09 3.16 -1.69
C SER A 224 -5.46 4.56 -2.21
N ASP A 225 -5.77 5.51 -1.31
CA ASP A 225 -6.22 6.86 -1.68
C ASP A 225 -5.24 7.60 -2.59
N TYR A 226 -3.95 7.32 -2.47
CA TYR A 226 -2.90 8.03 -3.20
C TYR A 226 -2.19 7.17 -4.26
N ILE A 227 -2.83 6.08 -4.66
CA ILE A 227 -2.46 5.37 -5.90
C ILE A 227 -2.60 6.35 -7.08
N ARG A 228 -1.58 6.40 -7.95
CA ARG A 228 -1.43 7.42 -9.03
C ARG A 228 -2.50 7.36 -10.12
N PHE A 229 -3.18 6.24 -10.26
CA PHE A 229 -4.19 6.01 -11.27
C PHE A 229 -5.59 6.03 -10.66
N PRO A 230 -6.61 6.50 -11.39
CA PRO A 230 -7.97 6.54 -10.89
C PRO A 230 -8.48 5.11 -10.62
N ILE A 231 -9.03 4.91 -9.43
CA ILE A 231 -9.75 3.70 -9.04
C ILE A 231 -11.23 4.00 -9.19
N LYS A 232 -11.84 3.39 -10.20
CA LYS A 232 -13.23 3.64 -10.61
C LYS A 232 -14.14 2.50 -10.14
N MET A 233 -15.33 2.87 -9.72
CA MET A 233 -16.38 1.92 -9.37
C MET A 233 -17.74 2.49 -9.76
N GLU A 234 -18.64 1.63 -10.25
CA GLU A 234 -20.05 1.98 -10.39
C GLU A 234 -20.70 2.02 -9.02
N VAL A 235 -21.31 3.14 -8.68
CA VAL A 235 -21.90 3.39 -7.36
C VAL A 235 -23.37 3.68 -7.52
N THR A 236 -24.19 3.03 -6.69
CA THR A 236 -25.62 3.30 -6.61
C THR A 236 -25.90 4.38 -5.60
N HIS A 237 -26.61 5.40 -6.03
CA HIS A 237 -27.13 6.50 -5.21
C HIS A 237 -28.63 6.52 -5.24
N SER A 238 -29.23 7.02 -4.16
CA SER A 238 -30.67 7.26 -4.09
C SER A 238 -30.95 8.76 -4.05
N ARG A 239 -31.84 9.24 -4.88
CA ARG A 239 -32.30 10.63 -4.84
C ARG A 239 -33.80 10.69 -4.67
N PRO A 240 -34.33 11.70 -3.95
CA PRO A 240 -35.78 11.85 -3.83
C PRO A 240 -36.38 12.23 -5.18
N ILE A 241 -37.48 11.58 -5.52
CA ILE A 241 -38.32 11.94 -6.66
C ILE A 241 -39.01 13.27 -6.33
N GLU A 242 -39.06 14.19 -7.31
CA GLU A 242 -39.76 15.45 -7.11
C GLU A 242 -41.25 15.21 -6.82
N GLN A 243 -41.68 15.62 -5.62
CA GLN A 243 -43.08 15.54 -5.21
C GLN A 243 -43.91 16.61 -5.91
N SER A 244 -45.11 16.23 -6.34
CA SER A 244 -46.12 17.17 -6.78
C SER A 244 -46.55 18.08 -5.62
N GLU A 245 -47.10 19.27 -5.93
CA GLU A 245 -47.59 20.22 -4.92
C GLU A 245 -48.67 19.56 -4.03
N GLU A 246 -49.50 18.69 -4.59
CA GLU A 246 -50.55 17.96 -3.87
C GLU A 246 -49.93 16.95 -2.84
N GLU A 247 -48.81 16.31 -3.18
CA GLU A 247 -48.12 15.38 -2.27
C GLU A 247 -47.37 16.10 -1.17
N LYS A 248 -46.79 17.25 -1.46
CA LYS A 248 -46.21 18.17 -0.44
C LYS A 248 -47.25 18.66 0.55
N GLU A 249 -48.46 19.07 0.07
CA GLU A 249 -49.55 19.49 0.93
C GLU A 249 -50.07 18.36 1.82
N GLN A 250 -50.00 17.10 1.36
CA GLN A 250 -50.42 15.93 2.12
C GLN A 250 -49.31 15.42 3.06
N ASN A 251 -48.15 16.07 3.17
CA ASN A 251 -47.00 15.61 3.95
C ASN A 251 -46.60 14.14 3.69
N LYS A 252 -46.72 13.68 2.46
CA LYS A 252 -46.26 12.32 2.08
C LYS A 252 -44.74 12.25 2.19
N ALA A 253 -44.21 11.12 2.68
CA ALA A 253 -42.79 10.85 2.64
C ALA A 253 -42.31 10.84 1.18
N PRO A 254 -41.15 11.44 0.85
CA PRO A 254 -40.61 11.41 -0.50
C PRO A 254 -40.31 9.99 -0.93
N GLU A 255 -40.69 9.65 -2.15
CA GLU A 255 -40.23 8.44 -2.81
C GLU A 255 -38.82 8.65 -3.33
N TYR A 256 -38.01 7.59 -3.35
CA TYR A 256 -36.62 7.65 -3.83
C TYR A 256 -36.47 6.79 -5.05
N GLU A 257 -35.68 7.25 -6.00
CA GLU A 257 -35.20 6.46 -7.13
C GLU A 257 -33.71 6.21 -7.03
N ASP A 258 -33.29 4.98 -7.36
CA ASP A 258 -31.89 4.65 -7.41
C ASP A 258 -31.33 4.93 -8.80
N TYR A 259 -30.14 5.50 -8.86
CA TYR A 259 -29.36 5.69 -10.08
C TYR A 259 -27.92 5.28 -9.86
N THR A 260 -27.23 4.89 -10.93
CA THR A 260 -25.83 4.49 -10.87
C THR A 260 -24.96 5.47 -11.63
N GLU A 261 -23.78 5.75 -11.09
CA GLU A 261 -22.75 6.51 -11.78
C GLU A 261 -21.36 5.93 -11.50
N ILE A 262 -20.43 6.16 -12.43
CA ILE A 262 -19.02 5.76 -12.24
C ILE A 262 -18.29 6.85 -11.47
N GLU A 263 -17.84 6.52 -10.27
CA GLU A 263 -17.06 7.41 -9.42
C GLU A 263 -15.57 7.04 -9.41
N THR A 264 -14.72 8.07 -9.33
CA THR A 264 -13.31 7.89 -8.94
C THR A 264 -13.21 7.97 -7.44
N LEU A 265 -12.76 6.89 -6.81
CA LEU A 265 -12.81 6.71 -5.37
C LEU A 265 -11.59 7.25 -4.62
N ASN A 266 -10.45 7.39 -5.31
CA ASN A 266 -9.19 7.82 -4.73
C ASN A 266 -8.79 9.24 -5.12
N SER A 267 -7.93 9.87 -4.32
CA SER A 267 -7.47 11.25 -4.52
C SER A 267 -6.26 11.36 -5.46
N MET A 268 -5.55 10.26 -5.73
CA MET A 268 -4.37 10.12 -6.59
C MET A 268 -3.16 10.96 -6.19
N VAL A 269 -3.34 12.26 -5.95
CA VAL A 269 -2.23 13.18 -5.68
C VAL A 269 -2.20 13.57 -4.21
N PRO A 270 -1.23 13.06 -3.44
CA PRO A 270 -1.12 13.39 -2.02
C PRO A 270 -0.69 14.85 -1.80
N LEU A 271 -1.35 15.52 -0.84
CA LEU A 271 -1.07 16.91 -0.52
C LEU A 271 0.40 17.15 -0.14
N TRP A 272 1.02 16.21 0.56
CA TRP A 272 2.42 16.32 1.02
C TRP A 272 3.48 16.13 -0.07
N LYS A 273 3.10 15.67 -1.27
CA LYS A 273 3.97 15.63 -2.46
C LYS A 273 3.87 16.89 -3.30
N LYS A 274 2.83 17.72 -3.12
CA LYS A 274 2.67 19.00 -3.82
C LYS A 274 3.70 20.02 -3.37
N SER A 275 4.05 20.96 -4.26
CA SER A 275 4.90 22.08 -3.88
C SER A 275 4.20 22.99 -2.86
N LYS A 276 4.94 23.49 -1.86
CA LYS A 276 4.39 24.45 -0.88
C LYS A 276 3.83 25.72 -1.52
N SER A 277 4.38 26.11 -2.69
CA SER A 277 3.92 27.28 -3.44
C SER A 277 2.54 27.08 -4.09
N GLU A 278 2.09 25.85 -4.26
CA GLU A 278 0.78 25.48 -4.84
C GLU A 278 -0.32 25.38 -3.78
N LEU A 279 0.07 25.37 -2.50
CA LEU A 279 -0.82 25.10 -1.37
C LEU A 279 -1.08 26.38 -0.57
N LYS A 280 -2.32 26.56 -0.15
CA LYS A 280 -2.77 27.61 0.78
C LYS A 280 -2.93 27.04 2.18
N GLU A 281 -3.01 27.92 3.17
CA GLU A 281 -3.23 27.51 4.58
C GLU A 281 -4.53 26.73 4.76
N GLU A 282 -5.57 27.09 3.99
CA GLU A 282 -6.86 26.43 4.00
C GLU A 282 -6.77 24.97 3.54
N ASP A 283 -5.90 24.65 2.58
CA ASP A 283 -5.72 23.27 2.08
C ASP A 283 -5.17 22.37 3.18
N TYR A 284 -4.23 22.86 3.99
CA TYR A 284 -3.69 22.14 5.13
C TYR A 284 -4.72 21.94 6.24
N LYS A 285 -5.55 22.95 6.51
CA LYS A 285 -6.61 22.87 7.54
C LYS A 285 -7.70 21.89 7.11
N HIS A 286 -8.11 21.98 5.85
CA HIS A 286 -9.13 21.09 5.29
C HIS A 286 -8.67 19.63 5.34
N PHE A 287 -7.46 19.37 4.86
CA PHE A 287 -6.84 18.05 4.94
C PHE A 287 -6.81 17.52 6.39
N TYR A 288 -6.46 18.36 7.36
CA TYR A 288 -6.43 17.96 8.77
C TYR A 288 -7.80 17.53 9.28
N VAL A 289 -8.84 18.33 9.01
CA VAL A 289 -10.21 18.05 9.42
C VAL A 289 -10.72 16.74 8.79
N GLU A 290 -10.54 16.59 7.50
CA GLU A 290 -11.00 15.39 6.77
C GLU A 290 -10.24 14.13 7.17
N LYS A 291 -8.91 14.23 7.30
CA LYS A 291 -8.06 13.06 7.52
C LYS A 291 -8.08 12.56 8.97
N PHE A 292 -8.18 13.47 9.94
CA PHE A 292 -8.11 13.13 11.36
C PHE A 292 -9.44 13.31 12.11
N PHE A 293 -10.52 13.66 11.39
CA PHE A 293 -11.87 13.86 11.94
C PHE A 293 -11.88 14.82 13.14
N ASP A 294 -11.00 15.83 13.10
CA ASP A 294 -10.87 16.84 14.15
C ASP A 294 -11.37 18.19 13.63
N TYR A 295 -12.56 18.57 14.03
CA TYR A 295 -13.23 19.80 13.58
C TYR A 295 -12.61 21.07 14.15
N ASN A 296 -11.65 20.98 15.08
CA ASN A 296 -10.91 22.13 15.56
C ASN A 296 -9.69 22.36 14.67
N ALA A 297 -9.49 23.57 14.19
CA ALA A 297 -8.31 23.88 13.40
C ALA A 297 -7.03 23.62 14.21
N PRO A 298 -5.96 23.09 13.59
CA PRO A 298 -4.70 22.87 14.27
C PRO A 298 -4.02 24.21 14.60
N LEU A 299 -3.29 24.26 15.69
CA LEU A 299 -2.50 25.45 16.08
C LEU A 299 -1.36 25.71 15.11
N LYS A 300 -0.75 24.62 14.63
CA LYS A 300 0.39 24.66 13.72
C LYS A 300 0.42 23.44 12.82
N TYR A 301 0.96 23.62 11.62
CA TYR A 301 1.33 22.53 10.73
C TYR A 301 2.77 22.69 10.24
N SER A 302 3.38 21.59 9.86
CA SER A 302 4.72 21.55 9.26
C SER A 302 4.68 20.61 8.07
N HIS A 303 4.93 21.17 6.89
CA HIS A 303 5.10 20.40 5.65
C HIS A 303 6.62 20.23 5.42
N VAL A 304 7.09 19.00 5.50
CA VAL A 304 8.51 18.65 5.40
C VAL A 304 8.75 17.87 4.13
N LYS A 305 9.74 18.30 3.36
CA LYS A 305 10.33 17.54 2.26
C LYS A 305 11.81 17.38 2.58
N ASN A 306 12.26 16.17 2.80
CA ASN A 306 13.66 15.85 3.12
C ASN A 306 14.27 15.03 2.00
N GLU A 307 15.30 15.56 1.37
CA GLU A 307 16.10 14.89 0.36
C GLU A 307 17.52 14.73 0.90
N GLY A 308 18.04 13.50 0.98
CA GLY A 308 19.37 13.26 1.54
C GLY A 308 19.64 11.78 1.81
N THR A 309 20.19 11.46 2.99
CA THR A 309 20.51 10.08 3.39
C THR A 309 19.25 9.20 3.50
N THR A 310 18.09 9.79 3.72
CA THR A 310 16.78 9.16 3.74
C THR A 310 15.80 10.15 3.15
N ASN A 311 15.13 9.76 2.07
CA ASN A 311 14.14 10.59 1.40
C ASN A 311 12.78 10.35 2.05
N TYR A 312 12.13 11.43 2.47
CA TYR A 312 10.76 11.35 2.97
C TYR A 312 10.04 12.69 2.87
N ASN A 313 8.73 12.62 2.75
CA ASN A 313 7.81 13.73 2.91
C ASN A 313 7.04 13.55 4.23
N ALA A 314 6.76 14.63 4.93
CA ALA A 314 5.92 14.56 6.12
C ALA A 314 5.00 15.77 6.22
N LEU A 315 3.82 15.52 6.77
CA LEU A 315 2.85 16.55 7.12
C LEU A 315 2.46 16.36 8.57
N LEU A 316 2.90 17.28 9.42
CA LEU A 316 2.77 17.19 10.87
C LEU A 316 1.86 18.30 11.37
N TYR A 317 0.99 18.00 12.33
CA TYR A 317 0.04 18.92 12.93
C TYR A 317 0.15 18.93 14.45
N ILE A 318 0.08 20.14 15.03
CA ILE A 318 -0.10 20.34 16.46
C ILE A 318 -1.58 20.68 16.67
N PRO A 319 -2.38 19.80 17.26
CA PRO A 319 -3.79 20.06 17.55
C PRO A 319 -3.99 21.23 18.50
N SER A 320 -5.15 21.89 18.44
CA SER A 320 -5.52 22.93 19.41
C SER A 320 -6.07 22.36 20.72
N LYS A 321 -6.64 21.17 20.68
CA LYS A 321 -7.23 20.50 21.84
C LYS A 321 -6.75 19.05 21.95
N ALA A 322 -6.60 18.59 23.18
CA ALA A 322 -6.37 17.18 23.44
C ALA A 322 -7.66 16.39 23.17
N PRO A 323 -7.58 15.22 22.51
CA PRO A 323 -8.70 14.29 22.41
C PRO A 323 -9.20 13.90 23.82
N PHE A 324 -10.46 13.51 23.91
CA PHE A 324 -11.07 13.13 25.20
C PHE A 324 -10.33 11.97 25.88
N ASP A 325 -9.84 11.02 25.09
CA ASP A 325 -9.14 9.82 25.52
C ASP A 325 -7.61 9.99 25.63
N PHE A 326 -7.07 11.20 25.40
CA PHE A 326 -5.62 11.45 25.28
C PHE A 326 -4.78 10.90 26.44
N TYR A 327 -5.31 10.92 27.65
CA TYR A 327 -4.65 10.42 28.86
C TYR A 327 -5.17 9.05 29.30
N SER A 328 -5.99 8.38 28.49
CA SER A 328 -6.46 7.03 28.74
C SER A 328 -5.42 5.99 28.27
N LYS A 329 -5.61 4.73 28.67
CA LYS A 329 -4.77 3.61 28.23
C LYS A 329 -5.07 3.19 26.78
N GLU A 330 -6.24 3.55 26.30
CA GLU A 330 -6.73 3.24 24.96
C GLU A 330 -6.19 4.21 23.91
N TYR A 331 -5.61 5.35 24.35
CA TYR A 331 -5.02 6.30 23.41
C TYR A 331 -3.74 5.76 22.78
N GLU A 332 -3.77 5.57 21.47
CA GLU A 332 -2.64 5.16 20.67
C GLU A 332 -1.97 6.37 19.99
N LYS A 333 -0.71 6.64 20.36
CA LYS A 333 0.12 7.61 19.67
C LYS A 333 0.59 7.05 18.32
N GLY A 334 0.99 7.91 17.41
CA GLY A 334 1.69 7.52 16.19
C GLY A 334 1.30 8.38 15.00
N LEU A 335 2.18 8.40 14.02
CA LEU A 335 1.94 9.00 12.73
C LEU A 335 1.51 7.93 11.73
N GLN A 336 0.68 8.30 10.76
CA GLN A 336 0.42 7.44 9.62
C GLN A 336 1.71 7.28 8.80
N LEU A 337 2.03 6.06 8.42
CA LEU A 337 3.20 5.75 7.61
C LEU A 337 2.74 5.26 6.24
N TYR A 338 3.22 5.95 5.22
CA TYR A 338 3.00 5.62 3.82
C TYR A 338 4.32 5.20 3.17
N SER A 339 4.21 4.36 2.16
CA SER A 339 5.27 4.06 1.21
C SER A 339 4.67 4.03 -0.19
N ASN A 340 5.19 4.84 -1.10
CA ASN A 340 4.70 4.99 -2.47
C ASN A 340 3.19 5.27 -2.57
N GLY A 341 2.65 6.10 -1.66
CA GLY A 341 1.22 6.45 -1.63
C GLY A 341 0.30 5.38 -1.05
N VAL A 342 0.83 4.24 -0.59
CA VAL A 342 0.09 3.16 0.06
C VAL A 342 0.24 3.26 1.56
N LEU A 343 -0.85 3.19 2.30
CA LEU A 343 -0.82 3.18 3.76
C LEU A 343 -0.25 1.86 4.27
N ILE A 344 0.82 1.98 5.06
CA ILE A 344 1.54 0.85 5.68
C ILE A 344 1.07 0.65 7.12
N MET A 345 1.04 1.74 7.90
CA MET A 345 0.63 1.73 9.31
C MET A 345 -0.19 2.97 9.62
N GLU A 346 -1.33 2.79 10.30
CA GLU A 346 -2.14 3.92 10.78
C GLU A 346 -1.51 4.65 11.96
N LYS A 347 -0.76 3.93 12.78
CA LYS A 347 -0.14 4.39 14.03
C LYS A 347 1.29 3.86 14.14
N CYS A 348 2.24 4.51 13.45
CA CYS A 348 3.66 4.19 13.62
C CYS A 348 4.19 4.88 14.90
N THR A 349 4.22 4.13 15.99
CA THR A 349 4.61 4.63 17.33
C THR A 349 6.08 5.02 17.41
N ASP A 350 6.94 4.40 16.59
CA ASP A 350 8.39 4.62 16.59
C ASP A 350 8.81 5.97 16.00
N LEU A 351 7.90 6.65 15.30
CA LEU A 351 8.14 7.98 14.73
C LEU A 351 8.04 9.11 15.74
N LEU A 352 7.41 8.87 16.89
CA LEU A 352 7.18 9.90 17.90
C LEU A 352 7.62 9.45 19.29
N PRO A 353 8.45 10.24 20.00
CA PRO A 353 8.68 10.04 21.41
C PRO A 353 7.38 10.32 22.20
N ASP A 354 7.27 9.74 23.40
CA ASP A 354 6.05 9.83 24.22
C ASP A 354 5.59 11.26 24.49
N HIS A 355 6.53 12.17 24.71
CA HIS A 355 6.21 13.58 25.00
C HIS A 355 5.64 14.35 23.78
N PHE A 356 5.75 13.80 22.58
CA PHE A 356 5.11 14.32 21.37
C PHE A 356 3.93 13.48 20.88
N SER A 357 3.36 12.65 21.73
CA SER A 357 2.21 11.79 21.41
C SER A 357 0.96 12.55 20.92
N PHE A 358 0.88 13.86 21.18
CA PHE A 358 -0.20 14.73 20.70
C PHE A 358 -0.10 15.07 19.20
N VAL A 359 1.06 14.89 18.59
CA VAL A 359 1.25 15.24 17.17
C VAL A 359 0.45 14.28 16.30
N LYS A 360 -0.38 14.83 15.44
CA LYS A 360 -1.07 14.11 14.36
C LYS A 360 -0.34 14.36 13.04
N GLY A 361 -0.42 13.43 12.12
CA GLY A 361 0.21 13.62 10.82
C GLY A 361 0.59 12.31 10.16
N LEU A 362 1.41 12.47 9.14
CA LEU A 362 1.87 11.34 8.33
C LEU A 362 3.33 11.52 7.89
N VAL A 363 3.91 10.40 7.51
CA VAL A 363 5.22 10.30 6.85
C VAL A 363 5.07 9.40 5.64
N ASP A 364 5.61 9.80 4.50
CA ASP A 364 5.69 9.01 3.27
C ASP A 364 7.16 8.90 2.86
N SER A 365 7.67 7.67 2.81
CA SER A 365 9.06 7.39 2.44
C SER A 365 9.15 6.14 1.57
N GLU A 366 9.95 6.23 0.52
CA GLU A 366 10.23 5.14 -0.43
C GLU A 366 11.38 4.26 0.06
N ASP A 367 12.23 4.79 0.97
CA ASP A 367 13.48 4.16 1.44
C ASP A 367 13.27 3.15 2.59
N LEU A 368 12.03 2.88 3.00
CA LEU A 368 11.75 2.03 4.16
C LEU A 368 11.89 0.55 3.85
N SER A 369 12.60 -0.17 4.73
CA SER A 369 12.67 -1.63 4.67
C SER A 369 11.42 -2.25 5.28
N LEU A 370 10.44 -2.53 4.44
CA LEU A 370 9.19 -3.16 4.84
C LEU A 370 9.36 -4.68 5.00
N ASN A 371 8.61 -5.28 5.93
CA ASN A 371 8.45 -6.73 5.96
C ASN A 371 7.53 -7.21 4.82
N ILE A 372 7.37 -8.51 4.69
CA ILE A 372 6.58 -9.12 3.62
C ILE A 372 5.11 -8.65 3.63
N SER A 373 4.49 -8.53 4.83
CA SER A 373 3.11 -8.06 4.98
C SER A 373 2.97 -6.54 4.86
N ARG A 374 4.07 -5.80 4.88
CA ARG A 374 4.09 -4.32 5.01
C ARG A 374 3.35 -3.79 6.24
N GLU A 375 2.99 -4.64 7.20
CA GLU A 375 2.32 -4.23 8.45
C GLU A 375 3.31 -3.93 9.58
N MET A 376 4.57 -4.34 9.42
CA MET A 376 5.64 -4.11 10.40
C MET A 376 6.93 -3.68 9.72
N LEU A 377 7.69 -2.87 10.42
CA LEU A 377 9.03 -2.44 10.03
C LEU A 377 10.06 -3.34 10.68
N GLN A 378 11.01 -3.86 9.91
CA GLN A 378 12.14 -4.58 10.47
C GLN A 378 13.14 -3.54 10.99
N HIS A 379 13.35 -3.43 12.31
CA HIS A 379 14.38 -2.61 13.01
C HIS A 379 15.11 -1.59 12.13
N ASP A 380 14.34 -0.70 11.48
CA ASP A 380 14.84 0.09 10.38
C ASP A 380 15.69 1.26 10.91
N ARG A 381 16.95 1.30 10.47
CA ARG A 381 17.85 2.43 10.75
C ARG A 381 17.30 3.74 10.15
N GLN A 382 16.64 3.66 9.00
CA GLN A 382 16.08 4.81 8.29
C GLN A 382 14.91 5.39 9.08
N LEU A 383 14.03 4.54 9.63
CA LEU A 383 12.93 4.98 10.50
C LEU A 383 13.46 5.79 11.71
N LYS A 384 14.55 5.35 12.33
CA LYS A 384 15.17 6.08 13.45
C LYS A 384 15.76 7.44 13.02
N VAL A 385 16.28 7.54 11.80
CA VAL A 385 16.75 8.81 11.23
C VAL A 385 15.57 9.75 10.98
N ILE A 386 14.48 9.25 10.40
CA ILE A 386 13.25 10.00 10.17
C ILE A 386 12.68 10.49 11.51
N ALA A 387 12.54 9.61 12.51
CA ALA A 387 12.02 9.94 13.83
C ALA A 387 12.81 11.09 14.49
N LYS A 388 14.15 11.04 14.47
CA LYS A 388 15.00 12.12 15.00
C LYS A 388 14.81 13.44 14.24
N SER A 389 14.61 13.38 12.93
CA SER A 389 14.37 14.57 12.11
C SER A 389 13.02 15.20 12.42
N ILE A 390 11.99 14.37 12.58
CA ILE A 390 10.63 14.77 12.99
C ILE A 390 10.66 15.42 14.38
N GLU A 391 11.33 14.80 15.34
CA GLU A 391 11.49 15.31 16.71
C GLU A 391 12.14 16.72 16.71
N LYS A 392 13.20 16.92 15.92
CA LYS A 392 13.84 18.24 15.74
C LYS A 392 12.87 19.25 15.11
N THR A 393 12.09 18.84 14.12
CA THR A 393 11.11 19.70 13.45
C THR A 393 10.05 20.17 14.45
N ILE A 394 9.44 19.24 15.19
CA ILE A 394 8.42 19.56 16.20
C ILE A 394 9.00 20.50 17.28
N SER A 395 10.19 20.18 17.81
CA SER A 395 10.88 21.01 18.79
C SER A 395 11.14 22.43 18.27
N SER A 396 11.56 22.56 17.00
CA SER A 396 11.80 23.85 16.35
C SER A 396 10.51 24.65 16.23
N GLU A 397 9.40 24.02 15.79
CA GLU A 397 8.11 24.71 15.65
C GLU A 397 7.55 25.15 17.00
N LEU A 398 7.66 24.35 18.05
CA LEU A 398 7.27 24.74 19.40
C LEU A 398 8.09 25.91 19.93
N LYS A 399 9.41 25.94 19.68
CA LYS A 399 10.27 27.06 20.02
C LYS A 399 9.90 28.34 19.25
N LYS A 400 9.55 28.23 17.96
CA LYS A 400 9.06 29.36 17.15
C LYS A 400 7.73 29.90 17.69
N MET A 401 6.78 29.02 18.03
CA MET A 401 5.52 29.41 18.64
C MET A 401 5.74 30.14 19.96
N LEU A 402 6.59 29.60 20.84
CA LEU A 402 6.93 30.24 22.13
C LEU A 402 7.48 31.65 21.94
N LYS A 403 8.32 31.85 20.92
CA LYS A 403 8.99 33.13 20.66
C LYS A 403 8.12 34.13 19.91
N ASN A 404 7.37 33.69 18.93
CA ASN A 404 6.74 34.57 17.96
C ASN A 404 5.21 34.55 18.00
N GLU A 405 4.59 33.52 18.57
CA GLU A 405 3.14 33.26 18.58
C GLU A 405 2.72 32.87 20.01
N ARG A 406 3.01 33.74 20.98
CA ARG A 406 2.87 33.45 22.41
C ARG A 406 1.49 32.96 22.83
N GLU A 407 0.44 33.55 22.30
CA GLU A 407 -0.95 33.19 22.61
C GLU A 407 -1.26 31.73 22.18
N LYS A 408 -0.82 31.35 20.96
CA LYS A 408 -0.97 29.96 20.47
C LYS A 408 -0.15 28.99 21.30
N TYR A 409 1.04 29.40 21.76
CA TYR A 409 1.84 28.54 22.62
C TYR A 409 1.19 28.34 24.00
N GLU A 410 0.54 29.34 24.56
CA GLU A 410 -0.18 29.23 25.81
C GLU A 410 -1.43 28.33 25.68
N GLU A 411 -2.13 28.39 24.55
CA GLU A 411 -3.20 27.47 24.20
C GLU A 411 -2.68 26.02 24.12
N PHE A 412 -1.59 25.80 23.36
CA PHE A 412 -0.89 24.53 23.30
C PHE A 412 -0.51 24.01 24.69
N TRP A 413 0.09 24.88 25.53
CA TRP A 413 0.54 24.49 26.86
C TRP A 413 -0.60 24.12 27.80
N LYS A 414 -1.77 24.74 27.68
CA LYS A 414 -2.98 24.35 28.39
C LYS A 414 -3.45 22.95 28.01
N ALA A 415 -3.37 22.60 26.73
CA ALA A 415 -3.83 21.30 26.23
C ALA A 415 -2.82 20.17 26.51
N PHE A 416 -1.52 20.40 26.31
CA PHE A 416 -0.49 19.34 26.27
C PHE A 416 0.70 19.57 27.22
N GLY A 417 0.67 20.58 28.08
CA GLY A 417 1.79 20.91 28.97
C GLY A 417 2.11 19.78 29.96
N LEU A 418 1.13 18.97 30.36
CA LEU A 418 1.36 17.81 31.21
C LEU A 418 2.20 16.75 30.45
N GLN A 419 1.85 16.49 29.19
CA GLN A 419 2.58 15.54 28.33
C GLN A 419 4.02 16.00 28.07
N MET A 420 4.23 17.29 27.86
CA MET A 420 5.58 17.87 27.72
C MET A 420 6.43 17.70 28.99
N LYS A 421 5.83 17.88 30.17
CA LYS A 421 6.53 17.66 31.45
C LYS A 421 6.90 16.20 31.66
N TYR A 422 6.07 15.26 31.20
CA TYR A 422 6.37 13.84 31.23
C TYR A 422 7.63 13.49 30.42
N GLY A 423 7.88 14.20 29.31
CA GLY A 423 9.09 14.07 28.53
C GLY A 423 10.37 14.40 29.34
N ILE A 424 10.32 15.39 30.23
CA ILE A 424 11.45 15.74 31.12
C ILE A 424 11.76 14.59 32.08
N TYR A 425 10.72 13.92 32.58
CA TYR A 425 10.88 12.77 33.48
C TYR A 425 11.51 11.55 32.77
N ASN A 426 11.10 11.27 31.53
CA ASN A 426 11.55 10.10 30.77
C ASN A 426 12.90 10.28 30.07
N ASN A 427 13.36 11.51 29.87
CA ASN A 427 14.58 11.81 29.10
C ASN A 427 15.45 12.88 29.77
N TYR A 428 16.21 12.46 30.77
CA TYR A 428 17.11 13.32 31.57
C TYR A 428 18.24 13.97 30.74
N GLY A 429 18.40 13.59 29.48
CA GLY A 429 19.52 14.02 28.61
C GLY A 429 19.17 15.12 27.61
N MET A 430 17.91 15.61 27.59
CA MET A 430 17.48 16.68 26.70
C MET A 430 17.49 18.06 27.33
#